data_fa7aa840a41fb39e94efac4d5954703e
#
_entry.id   fa7aa840a41fb39e94efac4d5954703e
#
_cell.length_a   1.000
_cell.length_b   1.000
_cell.length_c   1.000
_cell.angle_alpha   90.00
_cell.angle_beta   90.00
_cell.angle_gamma   90.00
#
_symmetry.space_group_name_H-M   'P 1'
#
loop_
_entity.id
_entity.type
_entity.pdbx_description
1 polymer ?
#
loop_
_entity_poly.entity_id
_entity_poly.type
_entity_poly.pdbx_seq_one_letter_code
_entity_poly.pdbx_strand_id
1 'polypeptide(L)'
;MDLAARRTRAAARQPRSGGPDFYDYTTAPWYVLARDSGVPQAVGPYVDHFCTGDYTITLSVPVVAGGVFVGVAAADVLVSSLERQLVPALGPQAVISADGRVIASAYADLPSGSPAPPDAVTAPGPFPGWRVAGKVGNSTLRLSGRPNQTG
;
A
#
# COMPACT_ATOMS: atom_id res chain seq x y z
N MET A 1 -7.66 7.96 -27.58
CA MET A 1 -7.69 7.81 -26.12
C MET A 1 -8.39 6.50 -25.85
N ASP A 2 -7.61 5.44 -25.77
CA ASP A 2 -8.14 4.08 -25.63
C ASP A 2 -8.00 3.66 -24.16
N LEU A 3 -9.14 3.69 -23.48
CA LEU A 3 -9.25 3.27 -22.07
C LEU A 3 -9.44 1.76 -22.09
N ALA A 4 -8.31 1.04 -22.22
CA ALA A 4 -8.29 -0.42 -22.19
C ALA A 4 -9.05 -0.91 -20.96
N ALA A 5 -10.22 -1.47 -21.20
CA ALA A 5 -11.14 -2.04 -20.24
C ALA A 5 -10.40 -3.06 -19.37
N ARG A 6 -10.11 -2.70 -18.12
CA ARG A 6 -9.73 -3.65 -17.10
C ARG A 6 -10.93 -4.56 -16.88
N ARG A 7 -10.81 -5.78 -17.32
CA ARG A 7 -11.79 -6.83 -17.04
C ARG A 7 -11.87 -6.99 -15.52
N THR A 8 -12.94 -6.47 -14.93
CA THR A 8 -13.37 -6.85 -13.60
C THR A 8 -13.64 -8.34 -13.63
N ARG A 9 -12.76 -9.14 -13.05
CA ARG A 9 -12.97 -10.57 -12.91
C ARG A 9 -14.14 -10.73 -11.96
N ALA A 10 -15.28 -11.16 -12.49
CA ALA A 10 -16.46 -11.48 -11.72
C ALA A 10 -16.09 -12.47 -10.61
N ALA A 11 -16.66 -12.28 -9.43
CA ALA A 11 -16.46 -13.11 -8.26
C ALA A 11 -16.43 -14.59 -8.62
N ALA A 12 -15.25 -15.20 -8.49
CA ALA A 12 -15.12 -16.63 -8.56
C ALA A 12 -15.95 -17.22 -7.42
N ARG A 13 -16.77 -18.22 -7.74
CA ARG A 13 -17.55 -19.00 -6.78
C ARG A 13 -16.62 -19.41 -5.64
N GLN A 14 -16.90 -18.97 -4.42
CA GLN A 14 -16.11 -19.36 -3.26
C GLN A 14 -16.07 -20.89 -3.18
N PRO A 15 -14.87 -21.51 -3.05
CA PRO A 15 -14.77 -22.94 -2.73
C PRO A 15 -15.50 -23.18 -1.40
N ARG A 16 -16.13 -24.34 -1.28
CA ARG A 16 -16.83 -24.72 -0.05
C ARG A 16 -15.82 -24.68 1.10
N SER A 17 -16.21 -24.02 2.21
CA SER A 17 -15.39 -23.96 3.42
C SER A 17 -14.97 -25.39 3.85
N GLY A 18 -13.65 -25.62 3.95
CA GLY A 18 -13.07 -26.90 4.37
C GLY A 18 -12.50 -27.81 3.28
N GLY A 19 -12.46 -27.38 2.00
CA GLY A 19 -11.74 -28.11 0.94
C GLY A 19 -10.23 -27.82 0.96
N PRO A 20 -9.39 -28.67 0.35
CA PRO A 20 -7.94 -28.48 0.30
C PRO A 20 -7.50 -27.17 -0.39
N ASP A 21 -8.37 -26.58 -1.21
CA ASP A 21 -8.12 -25.33 -1.93
C ASP A 21 -8.83 -24.13 -1.27
N PHE A 22 -9.37 -24.30 -0.05
CA PHE A 22 -10.02 -23.21 0.67
C PHE A 22 -8.99 -22.37 1.40
N TYR A 23 -8.84 -21.11 0.99
CA TYR A 23 -8.08 -20.11 1.71
C TYR A 23 -9.03 -19.22 2.51
N ASP A 24 -8.86 -19.19 3.83
CA ASP A 24 -9.66 -18.33 4.70
C ASP A 24 -9.11 -16.90 4.69
N TYR A 25 -9.66 -16.08 3.80
CA TYR A 25 -9.30 -14.67 3.69
C TYR A 25 -9.63 -13.85 4.95
N THR A 26 -10.50 -14.33 5.83
CA THR A 26 -10.89 -13.58 7.03
C THR A 26 -9.79 -13.47 8.06
N THR A 27 -8.74 -14.27 7.94
CA THR A 27 -7.52 -14.25 8.76
C THR A 27 -6.40 -13.42 8.14
N ALA A 28 -6.54 -12.99 6.89
CA ALA A 28 -5.52 -12.23 6.20
C ALA A 28 -5.34 -10.83 6.81
N PRO A 29 -4.10 -10.30 6.94
CA PRO A 29 -3.84 -9.00 7.55
C PRO A 29 -4.66 -7.85 6.94
N TRP A 30 -4.80 -7.81 5.60
CA TRP A 30 -5.57 -6.79 4.91
C TRP A 30 -7.08 -6.86 5.23
N TYR A 31 -7.62 -8.05 5.52
CA TYR A 31 -9.01 -8.23 5.95
C TYR A 31 -9.19 -7.78 7.41
N VAL A 32 -8.34 -8.31 8.29
CA VAL A 32 -8.40 -8.05 9.74
C VAL A 32 -8.23 -6.56 10.04
N LEU A 33 -7.23 -5.92 9.45
CA LEU A 33 -6.96 -4.50 9.66
C LEU A 33 -8.11 -3.61 9.17
N ALA A 34 -8.68 -3.88 7.99
CA ALA A 34 -9.80 -3.10 7.47
C ALA A 34 -11.07 -3.29 8.32
N ARG A 35 -11.36 -4.55 8.74
CA ARG A 35 -12.49 -4.86 9.63
C ARG A 35 -12.37 -4.13 10.97
N ASP A 36 -11.21 -4.23 11.62
CA ASP A 36 -11.04 -3.79 13.00
C ASP A 36 -10.87 -2.26 13.11
N SER A 37 -10.26 -1.63 12.11
CA SER A 37 -10.09 -0.18 12.08
C SER A 37 -11.30 0.59 11.53
N GLY A 38 -12.11 -0.06 10.70
CA GLY A 38 -13.23 0.59 10.01
C GLY A 38 -12.82 1.60 8.92
N VAL A 39 -11.53 1.64 8.53
CA VAL A 39 -10.98 2.56 7.51
C VAL A 39 -10.19 1.82 6.45
N PRO A 40 -10.01 2.43 5.25
CA PRO A 40 -9.17 1.84 4.21
C PRO A 40 -7.76 1.52 4.69
N GLN A 41 -7.23 0.38 4.24
CA GLN A 41 -5.90 -0.11 4.57
C GLN A 41 -5.08 -0.38 3.32
N ALA A 42 -3.77 -0.34 3.45
CA ALA A 42 -2.83 -0.79 2.45
C ALA A 42 -1.78 -1.67 3.12
N VAL A 43 -1.77 -2.94 2.80
CA VAL A 43 -0.91 -3.96 3.39
C VAL A 43 0.11 -4.47 2.39
N GLY A 44 1.34 -4.54 2.78
CA GLY A 44 2.49 -4.92 1.96
C GLY A 44 3.58 -3.86 1.98
N PRO A 45 4.64 -4.01 1.15
CA PRO A 45 4.73 -4.97 0.04
C PRO A 45 5.09 -6.39 0.49
N TYR A 46 4.48 -7.39 -0.14
CA TYR A 46 4.79 -8.80 0.05
C TYR A 46 4.81 -9.54 -1.30
N VAL A 47 5.43 -10.71 -1.35
CA VAL A 47 5.40 -11.54 -2.55
C VAL A 47 4.09 -12.34 -2.56
N ASP A 48 3.27 -12.11 -3.59
CA ASP A 48 2.05 -12.89 -3.79
C ASP A 48 2.37 -14.24 -4.44
N HIS A 49 2.64 -15.24 -3.60
CA HIS A 49 2.97 -16.58 -4.06
C HIS A 49 1.80 -17.35 -4.68
N PHE A 50 0.56 -16.88 -4.46
CA PHE A 50 -0.63 -17.59 -4.95
C PHE A 50 -1.08 -17.13 -6.33
N CYS A 51 -0.82 -15.89 -6.70
CA CYS A 51 -1.38 -15.32 -7.93
C CYS A 51 -0.32 -14.87 -8.94
N THR A 52 0.67 -14.10 -8.55
CA THR A 52 1.58 -13.45 -9.50
C THR A 52 3.05 -13.79 -9.28
N GLY A 53 3.46 -14.14 -8.06
CA GLY A 53 4.86 -14.23 -7.68
C GLY A 53 5.59 -12.88 -7.59
N ASP A 54 4.88 -11.78 -7.80
CA ASP A 54 5.40 -10.42 -7.81
C ASP A 54 5.21 -9.71 -6.47
N TYR A 55 5.97 -8.63 -6.28
CA TYR A 55 5.75 -7.73 -5.15
C TYR A 55 4.41 -7.01 -5.29
N THR A 56 3.56 -7.21 -4.31
CA THR A 56 2.15 -6.78 -4.32
C THR A 56 1.81 -6.02 -3.04
N ILE A 57 0.90 -5.07 -3.17
CA ILE A 57 0.23 -4.37 -2.07
C ILE A 57 -1.26 -4.66 -2.20
N THR A 58 -1.89 -5.14 -1.13
CA THR A 58 -3.34 -5.26 -1.08
C THR A 58 -3.94 -3.98 -0.50
N LEU A 59 -4.72 -3.29 -1.32
CA LEU A 59 -5.59 -2.20 -0.87
C LEU A 59 -6.93 -2.81 -0.44
N SER A 60 -7.42 -2.44 0.73
CA SER A 60 -8.66 -2.97 1.27
C SER A 60 -9.52 -1.90 1.91
N VAL A 61 -10.83 -2.06 1.81
CA VAL A 61 -11.81 -1.17 2.43
C VAL A 61 -12.89 -1.98 3.14
N PRO A 62 -13.31 -1.59 4.35
CA PRO A 62 -14.44 -2.24 5.00
C PRO A 62 -15.73 -1.92 4.25
N VAL A 63 -16.59 -2.91 4.11
CA VAL A 63 -17.92 -2.77 3.52
C VAL A 63 -18.95 -2.80 4.64
N VAL A 64 -19.76 -1.75 4.71
CA VAL A 64 -20.81 -1.58 5.74
C VAL A 64 -22.15 -1.40 5.03
N ALA A 65 -23.14 -2.16 5.43
CA ALA A 65 -24.51 -2.05 4.94
C ALA A 65 -25.45 -1.88 6.13
N GLY A 66 -26.29 -0.83 6.10
CA GLY A 66 -27.21 -0.54 7.20
C GLY A 66 -26.52 -0.32 8.56
N GLY A 67 -25.27 0.17 8.58
CA GLY A 67 -24.50 0.35 9.80
C GLY A 67 -23.82 -0.93 10.34
N VAL A 68 -23.97 -2.05 9.65
CA VAL A 68 -23.39 -3.34 10.04
C VAL A 68 -22.25 -3.69 9.09
N PHE A 69 -21.12 -4.13 9.64
CA PHE A 69 -20.01 -4.67 8.85
C PHE A 69 -20.46 -5.96 8.13
N VAL A 70 -20.30 -6.00 6.81
CA VAL A 70 -20.68 -7.15 5.99
C VAL A 70 -19.51 -7.82 5.28
N GLY A 71 -18.32 -7.19 5.29
CA GLY A 71 -17.14 -7.76 4.68
C GLY A 71 -16.08 -6.72 4.32
N VAL A 72 -15.11 -7.13 3.53
CA VAL A 72 -14.03 -6.29 3.01
C VAL A 72 -13.98 -6.42 1.50
N ALA A 73 -13.89 -5.29 0.80
CA ALA A 73 -13.50 -5.28 -0.61
C ALA A 73 -11.99 -5.04 -0.69
N ALA A 74 -11.29 -5.83 -1.50
CA ALA A 74 -9.85 -5.71 -1.65
C ALA A 74 -9.41 -5.82 -3.11
N ALA A 75 -8.26 -5.21 -3.41
CA ALA A 75 -7.62 -5.27 -4.72
C ALA A 75 -6.10 -5.31 -4.56
N ASP A 76 -5.47 -6.20 -5.32
CA ASP A 76 -4.02 -6.30 -5.37
C ASP A 76 -3.45 -5.34 -6.43
N VAL A 77 -2.41 -4.63 -6.03
CA VAL A 77 -1.69 -3.68 -6.88
C VAL A 77 -0.23 -4.10 -6.93
N LEU A 78 0.30 -4.33 -8.12
CA LEU A 78 1.72 -4.61 -8.29
C LEU A 78 2.54 -3.37 -7.90
N VAL A 79 3.54 -3.57 -7.05
CA VAL A 79 4.45 -2.49 -6.63
C VAL A 79 5.09 -1.82 -7.83
N SER A 80 5.50 -2.58 -8.85
CA SER A 80 6.07 -2.03 -10.09
C SER A 80 5.12 -1.10 -10.85
N SER A 81 3.80 -1.36 -10.78
CA SER A 81 2.79 -0.49 -11.38
C SER A 81 2.59 0.80 -10.58
N LEU A 82 2.60 0.67 -9.26
CA LEU A 82 2.50 1.81 -8.35
C LEU A 82 3.75 2.70 -8.46
N GLU A 83 4.92 2.12 -8.49
CA GLU A 83 6.20 2.79 -8.63
C GLU A 83 6.25 3.63 -9.91
N ARG A 84 5.87 3.06 -11.07
CA ARG A 84 5.80 3.80 -12.35
C ARG A 84 4.90 5.04 -12.30
N GLN A 85 3.86 5.01 -11.46
CA GLN A 85 2.93 6.14 -11.32
C GLN A 85 3.42 7.15 -10.28
N LEU A 86 4.01 6.69 -9.19
CA LEU A 86 4.41 7.55 -8.08
C LEU A 86 5.76 8.24 -8.30
N VAL A 87 6.77 7.53 -8.83
CA VAL A 87 8.13 8.05 -8.95
C VAL A 87 8.20 9.40 -9.70
N PRO A 88 7.48 9.61 -10.81
CA PRO A 88 7.50 10.91 -11.49
C PRO A 88 6.94 12.08 -10.65
N ALA A 89 6.07 11.77 -9.67
CA ALA A 89 5.41 12.77 -8.83
C ALA A 89 6.12 12.98 -7.48
N LEU A 90 6.95 12.01 -7.04
CA LEU A 90 7.58 12.04 -5.71
C LEU A 90 8.72 13.07 -5.61
N GLY A 91 9.36 13.46 -6.73
CA GLY A 91 10.60 14.22 -6.67
C GLY A 91 11.64 13.47 -5.82
N PRO A 92 12.46 14.16 -5.00
CA PRO A 92 13.51 13.54 -4.17
C PRO A 92 12.92 12.90 -2.90
N GLN A 93 11.98 11.98 -3.04
CA GLN A 93 11.29 11.33 -1.94
C GLN A 93 11.13 9.82 -2.16
N ALA A 94 10.80 9.12 -1.09
CA ALA A 94 10.39 7.72 -1.10
C ALA A 94 9.09 7.54 -0.32
N VAL A 95 8.27 6.59 -0.72
CA VAL A 95 7.10 6.13 0.03
C VAL A 95 7.47 4.86 0.78
N ILE A 96 7.16 4.84 2.06
CA ILE A 96 7.49 3.78 3.01
C ILE A 96 6.19 3.20 3.56
N SER A 97 6.07 1.87 3.57
CA SER A 97 4.95 1.13 4.12
C SER A 97 4.91 1.16 5.66
N ALA A 98 3.83 0.67 6.24
CA ALA A 98 3.64 0.61 7.68
C ALA A 98 4.69 -0.26 8.40
N ASP A 99 5.18 -1.31 7.74
CA ASP A 99 6.23 -2.19 8.24
C ASP A 99 7.66 -1.69 7.94
N GLY A 100 7.80 -0.46 7.45
CA GLY A 100 9.08 0.19 7.22
C GLY A 100 9.80 -0.24 5.95
N ARG A 101 9.09 -0.75 4.94
CA ARG A 101 9.66 -1.08 3.64
C ARG A 101 9.42 0.01 2.61
N VAL A 102 10.39 0.22 1.72
CA VAL A 102 10.25 1.13 0.59
C VAL A 102 9.23 0.57 -0.40
N ILE A 103 8.24 1.35 -0.77
CA ILE A 103 7.22 1.02 -1.77
C ILE A 103 7.60 1.59 -3.13
N ALA A 104 7.99 2.86 -3.14
CA ALA A 104 8.43 3.56 -4.33
C ALA A 104 9.47 4.60 -3.94
N SER A 105 10.49 4.77 -4.77
CA SER A 105 11.56 5.73 -4.52
C SER A 105 12.11 6.31 -5.82
N ALA A 106 12.42 7.59 -5.81
CA ALA A 106 13.18 8.24 -6.88
C ALA A 106 14.70 7.93 -6.80
N TYR A 107 15.15 7.20 -5.77
CA TYR A 107 16.55 6.89 -5.55
C TYR A 107 16.89 5.47 -5.97
N ALA A 108 17.87 5.31 -6.85
CA ALA A 108 18.30 4.00 -7.36
C ALA A 108 18.88 3.08 -6.27
N ASP A 109 19.42 3.65 -5.20
CA ASP A 109 19.99 2.94 -4.05
C ASP A 109 18.95 2.57 -2.96
N LEU A 110 17.68 2.91 -3.19
CA LEU A 110 16.54 2.55 -2.34
C LEU A 110 15.47 1.82 -3.16
N PRO A 111 15.72 0.60 -3.62
CA PRO A 111 14.75 -0.13 -4.42
C PRO A 111 13.54 -0.55 -3.59
N SER A 112 12.41 -0.74 -4.27
CA SER A 112 11.17 -1.25 -3.66
C SER A 112 11.41 -2.56 -2.93
N GLY A 113 10.83 -2.70 -1.74
CA GLY A 113 10.99 -3.85 -0.84
C GLY A 113 12.20 -3.74 0.09
N SER A 114 13.15 -2.83 -0.13
CA SER A 114 14.27 -2.62 0.80
C SER A 114 13.78 -2.01 2.13
N PRO A 115 14.52 -2.23 3.24
CA PRO A 115 14.24 -1.53 4.47
C PRO A 115 14.41 -0.01 4.30
N ALA A 116 13.54 0.76 4.93
CA ALA A 116 13.71 2.20 4.99
C ALA A 116 14.94 2.58 5.83
N PRO A 117 15.69 3.64 5.46
CA PRO A 117 16.77 4.14 6.28
C PRO A 117 16.26 4.51 7.68
N PRO A 118 16.96 4.12 8.77
CA PRO A 118 16.48 4.33 10.14
C PRO A 118 16.43 5.81 10.55
N ASP A 119 17.21 6.64 9.89
CA ASP A 119 17.35 8.08 10.10
C ASP A 119 16.51 8.92 9.11
N ALA A 120 15.67 8.28 8.31
CA ALA A 120 14.82 8.98 7.35
C ALA A 120 13.84 9.94 8.06
N VAL A 121 13.88 11.21 7.71
CA VAL A 121 12.86 12.17 8.15
C VAL A 121 11.58 11.91 7.40
N THR A 122 10.51 11.58 8.11
CA THR A 122 9.25 11.13 7.52
C THR A 122 8.08 12.04 7.85
N ALA A 123 7.11 12.12 6.93
CA ALA A 123 5.78 12.69 7.13
C ALA A 123 4.72 11.59 6.95
N PRO A 124 3.50 11.75 7.49
CA PRO A 124 2.40 10.83 7.24
C PRO A 124 2.15 10.62 5.75
N GLY A 125 1.93 9.38 5.35
CA GLY A 125 1.57 8.99 4.00
C GLY A 125 0.05 8.90 3.79
N PRO A 126 -0.38 8.44 2.61
CA PRO A 126 -1.80 8.41 2.23
C PRO A 126 -2.62 7.30 2.92
N PHE A 127 -1.98 6.32 3.53
CA PHE A 127 -2.63 5.22 4.23
C PHE A 127 -2.14 5.14 5.68
N PRO A 128 -2.91 4.53 6.60
CA PRO A 128 -2.50 4.34 7.99
C PRO A 128 -1.12 3.66 8.08
N GLY A 129 -0.21 4.26 8.85
CA GLY A 129 1.15 3.76 9.03
C GLY A 129 2.12 4.00 7.86
N TRP A 130 1.64 4.37 6.69
CA TRP A 130 2.52 4.76 5.57
C TRP A 130 3.16 6.11 5.83
N ARG A 131 4.37 6.28 5.29
CA ARG A 131 5.16 7.51 5.46
C ARG A 131 5.74 7.94 4.12
N VAL A 132 5.95 9.23 3.97
CA VAL A 132 6.75 9.81 2.89
C VAL A 132 8.05 10.30 3.49
N ALA A 133 9.17 9.87 2.93
CA ALA A 133 10.50 10.21 3.41
C ALA A 133 11.31 10.95 2.36
N GLY A 134 12.03 12.01 2.78
CA GLY A 134 13.15 12.53 2.01
C GLY A 134 14.41 11.69 2.26
N LYS A 135 15.31 11.57 1.27
CA LYS A 135 16.60 10.92 1.47
C LYS A 135 17.44 11.78 2.43
N VAL A 136 17.88 11.15 3.51
CA VAL A 136 18.97 11.69 4.31
C VAL A 136 20.28 11.13 3.74
N GLY A 137 20.81 11.82 2.74
CA GLY A 137 22.23 11.71 2.41
C GLY A 137 23.00 12.74 3.24
N ASN A 138 24.31 12.87 3.10
CA ASN A 138 25.15 13.87 3.79
C ASN A 138 24.66 15.35 3.68
N SER A 139 23.42 15.57 3.30
CA SER A 139 22.70 16.83 3.24
C SER A 139 21.27 16.59 3.73
N THR A 140 20.98 17.09 4.91
CA THR A 140 19.66 17.09 5.54
C THR A 140 18.63 17.73 4.59
N LEU A 141 17.81 16.92 3.91
CA LEU A 141 16.62 17.43 3.26
C LEU A 141 15.57 17.74 4.35
N ARG A 142 15.59 19.00 4.78
CA ARG A 142 14.50 19.53 5.61
C ARG A 142 13.26 19.59 4.72
N LEU A 143 12.20 18.90 5.10
CA LEU A 143 10.86 19.20 4.61
C LEU A 143 10.57 20.64 5.01
N SER A 144 10.71 21.59 4.10
CA SER A 144 10.36 22.98 4.31
C SER A 144 8.84 23.15 4.22
N GLY A 145 8.15 22.69 5.25
CA GLY A 145 6.81 23.12 5.58
C GLY A 145 6.92 24.20 6.65
N ARG A 146 7.27 25.43 6.28
CA ARG A 146 6.98 26.57 7.15
C ARG A 146 5.46 26.78 7.15
N PRO A 147 4.79 26.74 8.30
CA PRO A 147 3.51 27.40 8.41
C PRO A 147 3.73 28.89 8.17
N ASN A 148 2.98 29.42 7.24
CA ASN A 148 2.94 30.86 6.96
C ASN A 148 2.43 31.55 8.23
N GLN A 149 3.33 32.19 8.99
CA GLN A 149 2.95 33.12 10.02
C GLN A 149 2.73 34.47 9.33
N THR A 150 1.47 34.74 8.99
CA THR A 150 0.99 36.11 8.77
C THR A 150 0.79 36.71 10.15
N GLY A 151 1.69 37.62 10.50
CA GLY A 151 1.47 38.67 11.48
C GLY A 151 0.67 39.84 10.91
#